data_20d6cc26a4def03d96f74da006eb4256
#
_entry.id   20d6cc26a4def03d96f74da006eb4256
#
_cell.length_a   1.000
_cell.length_b   1.000
_cell.length_c   1.000
_cell.angle_alpha   90.00
_cell.angle_beta   90.00
_cell.angle_gamma   90.00
#
_symmetry.space_group_name_H-M   'P 1'
#
loop_
_entity.id
_entity.type
_entity.pdbx_description
1 polymer ?
#
loop_
_entity_poly.entity_id
_entity_poly.type
_entity_poly.pdbx_seq_one_letter_code
_entity_poly.pdbx_strand_id
1 'polypeptide(L)'
;MSPKPAISSGLLLFRRTPRGLEVLLAHPGGPFWAGRDAGAWTIPKGAVESGEDVLDAAKREFVEETGITPTPPFIPLGFIKQKAGKTVNAWAWEGDADPRSITSNTTKTEWPRGSGEWVIYPEIDRCAWFDAATARQKINSA
;
A
#
# COMPACT_ATOMS: atom_id res chain seq x y z
N MET A 1 17.78 -20.03 15.36
CA MET A 1 17.38 -19.99 13.94
C MET A 1 16.95 -18.57 13.58
N SER A 2 17.61 -17.98 12.60
CA SER A 2 17.24 -16.64 12.19
C SER A 2 15.87 -16.64 11.52
N PRO A 3 14.98 -15.69 11.84
CA PRO A 3 13.72 -15.59 11.13
C PRO A 3 13.99 -15.27 9.65
N LYS A 4 13.17 -15.82 8.77
CA LYS A 4 13.24 -15.47 7.35
C LYS A 4 12.93 -13.98 7.17
N PRO A 5 13.61 -13.28 6.25
CA PRO A 5 13.26 -11.90 5.93
C PRO A 5 11.78 -11.81 5.55
N ALA A 6 11.12 -10.79 6.03
CA ALA A 6 9.73 -10.56 5.69
C ALA A 6 9.60 -10.18 4.22
N ILE A 7 8.63 -10.76 3.53
CA ILE A 7 8.33 -10.48 2.13
C ILE A 7 6.93 -9.89 2.05
N SER A 8 6.81 -8.76 1.37
CA SER A 8 5.53 -8.13 1.07
C SER A 8 5.37 -7.97 -0.43
N SER A 9 4.14 -7.86 -0.86
CA SER A 9 3.80 -7.61 -2.26
C SER A 9 2.73 -6.53 -2.34
N GLY A 10 2.82 -5.68 -3.38
CA GLY A 10 1.87 -4.61 -3.57
C GLY A 10 1.60 -4.31 -5.04
N LEU A 11 0.51 -3.60 -5.28
CA LEU A 11 0.11 -3.15 -6.61
C LEU A 11 0.03 -1.64 -6.67
N LEU A 12 0.53 -1.09 -7.78
CA LEU A 12 0.43 0.32 -8.08
C LEU A 12 -0.57 0.51 -9.22
N LEU A 13 -1.72 1.10 -8.90
CA LEU A 13 -2.71 1.48 -9.91
C LEU A 13 -2.28 2.79 -10.53
N PHE A 14 -2.21 2.83 -11.86
CA PHE A 14 -1.90 4.05 -12.59
C PHE A 14 -2.93 4.33 -13.66
N ARG A 15 -3.00 5.58 -14.07
CA ARG A 15 -3.82 6.00 -15.20
C ARG A 15 -3.10 7.04 -16.03
N ARG A 16 -3.47 7.14 -17.29
CA ARG A 16 -2.92 8.14 -18.20
C ARG A 16 -3.92 9.26 -18.36
N THR A 17 -3.45 10.49 -18.26
CA THR A 17 -4.28 11.68 -18.43
C THR A 17 -3.64 12.57 -19.49
N PRO A 18 -4.39 13.57 -20.03
CA PRO A 18 -3.77 14.55 -20.94
C PRO A 18 -2.57 15.30 -20.35
N ARG A 19 -2.45 15.32 -19.02
CA ARG A 19 -1.34 15.95 -18.31
C ARG A 19 -0.19 14.98 -18.00
N GLY A 20 -0.35 13.69 -18.32
CA GLY A 20 0.66 12.68 -18.08
C GLY A 20 0.16 11.57 -17.17
N LEU A 21 1.11 10.84 -16.62
CA LEU A 21 0.84 9.68 -15.78
C LEU A 21 0.45 10.09 -14.37
N GLU A 22 -0.60 9.45 -13.82
CA GLU A 22 -0.96 9.57 -12.41
C GLU A 22 -0.97 8.21 -11.75
N VAL A 23 -0.58 8.18 -10.49
CA VAL A 23 -0.58 6.95 -9.67
C VAL A 23 -1.49 7.13 -8.46
N LEU A 24 -2.15 6.04 -8.05
CA LEU A 24 -2.97 6.02 -6.85
C LEU A 24 -2.12 5.58 -5.67
N LEU A 25 -1.98 6.44 -4.69
CA LEU A 25 -1.30 6.10 -3.43
C LEU A 25 -2.30 6.01 -2.30
N ALA A 26 -1.95 5.23 -1.30
CA ALA A 26 -2.75 4.98 -0.12
C ALA A 26 -2.11 5.63 1.10
N HIS A 27 -2.92 6.27 1.92
CA HIS A 27 -2.47 6.84 3.18
C HIS A 27 -2.75 5.82 4.30
N PRO A 28 -1.72 5.43 5.06
CA PRO A 28 -1.94 4.50 6.17
C PRO A 28 -2.83 5.10 7.23
N GLY A 29 -3.76 4.29 7.74
CA GLY A 29 -4.64 4.69 8.82
C GLY A 29 -3.96 4.58 10.18
N GLY A 30 -4.70 4.97 11.20
CA GLY A 30 -4.29 4.84 12.57
C GLY A 30 -3.64 6.09 13.15
N PRO A 31 -3.48 6.11 14.48
CA PRO A 31 -3.05 7.31 15.19
C PRO A 31 -1.61 7.73 14.89
N PHE A 32 -0.71 6.77 14.58
CA PHE A 32 0.68 7.09 14.27
C PHE A 32 0.80 7.95 13.00
N TRP A 33 0.00 7.62 11.97
CA TRP A 33 0.07 8.28 10.67
C TRP A 33 -0.89 9.45 10.53
N ALA A 34 -1.80 9.64 11.48
CA ALA A 34 -2.76 10.74 11.46
C ALA A 34 -2.02 12.08 11.41
N GLY A 35 -2.41 12.93 10.45
CA GLY A 35 -1.78 14.23 10.25
C GLY A 35 -0.44 14.23 9.52
N ARG A 36 0.11 13.04 9.19
CA ARG A 36 1.33 12.94 8.40
C ARG A 36 1.00 12.91 6.93
N ASP A 37 1.80 13.56 6.10
CA ASP A 37 1.58 13.67 4.66
C ASP A 37 2.84 13.29 3.87
N ALA A 38 3.77 14.19 3.68
CA ALA A 38 5.00 13.89 2.94
C ALA A 38 5.73 12.70 3.54
N GLY A 39 6.07 11.72 2.70
CA GLY A 39 6.76 10.51 3.15
C GLY A 39 5.88 9.49 3.86
N ALA A 40 4.57 9.73 3.96
CA ALA A 40 3.64 8.84 4.64
C ALA A 40 2.93 7.85 3.71
N TRP A 41 2.73 8.23 2.46
CA TRP A 41 1.93 7.47 1.50
C TRP A 41 2.68 6.24 0.97
N THR A 42 1.92 5.23 0.58
CA THR A 42 2.47 3.97 0.08
C THR A 42 1.54 3.37 -0.98
N ILE A 43 2.03 2.33 -1.66
CA ILE A 43 1.13 1.49 -2.46
C ILE A 43 0.40 0.53 -1.53
N PRO A 44 -0.83 0.11 -1.85
CA PRO A 44 -1.49 -0.96 -1.11
C PRO A 44 -0.64 -2.23 -1.18
N LYS A 45 -0.25 -2.76 -0.03
CA LYS A 45 0.64 -3.91 0.07
C LYS A 45 0.50 -4.61 1.40
N GLY A 46 0.92 -5.85 1.43
CA GLY A 46 0.95 -6.59 2.67
C GLY A 46 1.80 -7.85 2.56
N ALA A 47 1.84 -8.58 3.66
CA ALA A 47 2.68 -9.75 3.79
C ALA A 47 2.23 -10.89 2.86
N VAL A 48 3.21 -11.54 2.25
CA VAL A 48 3.00 -12.77 1.48
C VAL A 48 2.85 -13.92 2.47
N GLU A 49 1.75 -14.66 2.34
CA GLU A 49 1.51 -15.81 3.19
C GLU A 49 2.32 -17.03 2.73
N SER A 50 2.54 -17.96 3.63
CA SER A 50 3.30 -19.18 3.34
C SER A 50 2.64 -19.94 2.19
N GLY A 51 3.43 -20.25 1.14
CA GLY A 51 2.95 -20.96 -0.03
C GLY A 51 2.17 -20.12 -1.04
N GLU A 52 1.98 -18.83 -0.75
CA GLU A 52 1.27 -17.92 -1.65
C GLU A 52 2.21 -17.37 -2.72
N ASP A 53 1.74 -17.31 -3.97
CA ASP A 53 2.47 -16.62 -5.05
C ASP A 53 2.52 -15.12 -4.77
N VAL A 54 3.68 -14.48 -5.05
CA VAL A 54 3.87 -13.07 -4.71
C VAL A 54 2.92 -12.14 -5.47
N LEU A 55 2.58 -12.44 -6.72
CA LEU A 55 1.60 -11.63 -7.46
C LEU A 55 0.18 -11.83 -6.90
N ASP A 56 -0.18 -13.05 -6.55
CA ASP A 56 -1.48 -13.33 -5.94
C ASP A 56 -1.62 -12.61 -4.60
N ALA A 57 -0.55 -12.56 -3.82
CA ALA A 57 -0.53 -11.80 -2.57
C ALA A 57 -0.76 -10.31 -2.82
N ALA A 58 -0.12 -9.75 -3.85
CA ALA A 58 -0.30 -8.34 -4.21
C ALA A 58 -1.75 -8.04 -4.58
N LYS A 59 -2.38 -8.91 -5.37
CA LYS A 59 -3.79 -8.75 -5.76
C LYS A 59 -4.72 -8.84 -4.55
N ARG A 60 -4.49 -9.82 -3.69
CA ARG A 60 -5.28 -10.03 -2.47
C ARG A 60 -5.20 -8.81 -1.56
N GLU A 61 -4.00 -8.34 -1.28
CA GLU A 61 -3.78 -7.17 -0.42
C GLU A 61 -4.43 -5.92 -1.01
N PHE A 62 -4.36 -5.75 -2.34
CA PHE A 62 -4.98 -4.60 -2.99
C PHE A 62 -6.50 -4.60 -2.79
N VAL A 63 -7.15 -5.76 -2.95
CA VAL A 63 -8.59 -5.90 -2.73
C VAL A 63 -8.94 -5.64 -1.27
N GLU A 64 -8.17 -6.20 -0.34
CA GLU A 64 -8.42 -6.02 1.10
C GLU A 64 -8.33 -4.55 1.52
N GLU A 65 -7.37 -3.82 0.96
CA GLU A 65 -7.08 -2.45 1.39
C GLU A 65 -7.86 -1.39 0.62
N THR A 66 -8.41 -1.71 -0.55
CA THR A 66 -9.10 -0.73 -1.39
C THR A 66 -10.52 -1.12 -1.78
N GLY A 67 -10.85 -2.40 -1.77
CA GLY A 67 -12.12 -2.90 -2.30
C GLY A 67 -12.18 -2.92 -3.82
N ILE A 68 -11.09 -2.60 -4.51
CA ILE A 68 -11.04 -2.55 -5.97
C ILE A 68 -10.45 -3.87 -6.49
N THR A 69 -11.10 -4.48 -7.50
CA THR A 69 -10.58 -5.68 -8.14
C THR A 69 -9.61 -5.29 -9.26
N PRO A 70 -8.32 -5.64 -9.12
CA PRO A 70 -7.34 -5.33 -10.16
C PRO A 70 -7.53 -6.22 -11.39
N THR A 71 -7.18 -5.67 -12.56
CA THR A 71 -7.31 -6.38 -13.84
C THR A 71 -5.98 -6.43 -14.57
N PRO A 72 -5.67 -7.57 -15.25
CA PRO A 72 -4.45 -7.68 -16.03
C PRO A 72 -4.44 -6.70 -17.21
N PRO A 73 -3.25 -6.39 -17.80
CA PRO A 73 -1.96 -6.98 -17.46
C PRO A 73 -1.33 -6.39 -16.20
N PHE A 74 -0.45 -7.17 -15.54
CA PHE A 74 0.33 -6.73 -14.40
C PHE A 74 1.78 -6.59 -14.82
N ILE A 75 2.31 -5.38 -14.70
CA ILE A 75 3.66 -5.03 -15.17
C ILE A 75 4.63 -5.13 -13.99
N PRO A 76 5.61 -6.04 -14.03
CA PRO A 76 6.57 -6.14 -12.93
C PRO A 76 7.39 -4.86 -12.78
N LEU A 77 7.50 -4.36 -11.56
CA LEU A 77 8.34 -3.22 -11.22
C LEU A 77 9.60 -3.65 -10.48
N GLY A 78 9.72 -4.95 -10.14
CA GLY A 78 10.84 -5.47 -9.38
C GLY A 78 10.60 -5.45 -7.89
N PHE A 79 11.67 -5.37 -7.14
CA PHE A 79 11.57 -5.36 -5.68
C PHE A 79 12.54 -4.34 -5.10
N ILE A 80 12.24 -3.90 -3.87
CA ILE A 80 13.14 -3.08 -3.07
C ILE A 80 13.32 -3.73 -1.70
N LYS A 81 14.47 -3.45 -1.07
CA LYS A 81 14.69 -3.81 0.33
C LYS A 81 14.54 -2.55 1.18
N GLN A 82 13.68 -2.63 2.18
CA GLN A 82 13.53 -1.55 3.15
C GLN A 82 14.60 -1.67 4.24
N LYS A 83 14.80 -0.58 4.99
CA LYS A 83 15.85 -0.49 6.02
C LYS A 83 15.82 -1.63 7.04
N ALA A 84 14.62 -2.12 7.36
CA ALA A 84 14.45 -3.21 8.32
C ALA A 84 14.67 -4.61 7.71
N GLY A 85 15.14 -4.70 6.47
CA GLY A 85 15.38 -5.97 5.77
C GLY A 85 14.17 -6.55 5.07
N LYS A 86 13.04 -5.88 5.13
CA LYS A 86 11.81 -6.31 4.45
C LYS A 86 11.94 -6.11 2.94
N THR A 87 11.60 -7.15 2.18
CA THR A 87 11.55 -7.09 0.72
C THR A 87 10.12 -6.77 0.28
N VAL A 88 9.96 -5.81 -0.62
CA VAL A 88 8.66 -5.44 -1.19
C VAL A 88 8.72 -5.65 -2.70
N ASN A 89 7.90 -6.59 -3.19
CA ASN A 89 7.70 -6.81 -4.62
C ASN A 89 6.54 -5.96 -5.09
N ALA A 90 6.62 -5.41 -6.30
CA ALA A 90 5.57 -4.53 -6.81
C ALA A 90 5.29 -4.79 -8.29
N TRP A 91 4.02 -4.62 -8.65
CA TRP A 91 3.53 -4.61 -10.03
C TRP A 91 2.66 -3.39 -10.23
N ALA A 92 2.66 -2.90 -11.47
CA ALA A 92 1.76 -1.83 -11.88
C ALA A 92 0.62 -2.40 -12.73
N TRP A 93 -0.54 -1.77 -12.65
CA TRP A 93 -1.65 -2.10 -13.53
C TRP A 93 -2.41 -0.82 -13.88
N GLU A 94 -2.93 -0.76 -15.10
CA GLU A 94 -3.62 0.41 -15.59
C GLU A 94 -5.13 0.29 -15.37
N GLY A 95 -5.73 1.34 -14.82
CA GLY A 95 -7.16 1.40 -14.59
C GLY A 95 -7.55 2.75 -14.03
N ASP A 96 -8.79 2.85 -13.58
CA ASP A 96 -9.29 4.06 -12.96
C ASP A 96 -10.13 3.67 -11.74
N ALA A 97 -10.21 4.59 -10.78
CA ALA A 97 -10.99 4.39 -9.58
C ALA A 97 -11.31 5.74 -8.96
N ASP A 98 -12.46 5.81 -8.29
CA ASP A 98 -12.83 6.96 -7.48
C ASP A 98 -12.20 6.78 -6.09
N PRO A 99 -11.26 7.65 -5.68
CA PRO A 99 -10.64 7.52 -4.36
C PRO A 99 -11.64 7.56 -3.21
N ARG A 100 -12.82 8.14 -3.40
CA ARG A 100 -13.87 8.22 -2.39
C ARG A 100 -14.60 6.90 -2.18
N SER A 101 -14.49 5.96 -3.11
CA SER A 101 -15.16 4.65 -3.04
C SER A 101 -14.31 3.57 -2.35
N ILE A 102 -13.15 3.92 -1.84
CA ILE A 102 -12.23 2.99 -1.21
C ILE A 102 -12.84 2.42 0.07
N THR A 103 -12.76 1.09 0.20
CA THR A 103 -13.11 0.38 1.41
C THR A 103 -11.92 -0.45 1.85
N SER A 104 -11.38 -0.18 3.03
CA SER A 104 -10.23 -0.90 3.56
C SER A 104 -10.66 -1.85 4.66
N ASN A 105 -9.96 -2.98 4.76
CA ASN A 105 -10.02 -3.81 5.95
C ASN A 105 -9.54 -3.02 7.16
N THR A 106 -9.88 -3.49 8.35
CA THR A 106 -9.47 -2.86 9.60
C THR A 106 -8.35 -3.63 10.26
N THR A 107 -7.61 -2.95 11.10
CA THR A 107 -6.60 -3.52 11.96
C THR A 107 -6.70 -2.86 13.32
N LYS A 108 -5.94 -3.34 14.30
CA LYS A 108 -5.89 -2.72 15.62
C LYS A 108 -4.47 -2.57 16.08
N THR A 109 -4.24 -1.55 16.87
CA THR A 109 -2.94 -1.33 17.50
C THR A 109 -3.14 -0.82 18.92
N GLU A 110 -2.17 -1.10 19.77
CA GLU A 110 -2.14 -0.51 21.12
C GLU A 110 -1.70 0.94 21.00
N TRP A 111 -2.52 1.85 21.52
CA TRP A 111 -2.21 3.26 21.46
C TRP A 111 -2.76 4.02 22.69
N PRO A 112 -1.97 4.78 23.41
CA PRO A 112 -0.51 4.87 23.24
C PRO A 112 0.19 3.54 23.50
N ARG A 113 1.41 3.43 22.95
CA ARG A 113 2.20 2.21 23.11
C ARG A 113 2.39 1.88 24.61
N GLY A 114 2.07 0.64 24.99
CA GLY A 114 2.19 0.18 26.38
C GLY A 114 1.04 0.57 27.28
N SER A 115 -0.01 1.22 26.76
CA SER A 115 -1.14 1.68 27.56
C SER A 115 -2.15 0.58 27.92
N GLY A 116 -2.15 -0.52 27.16
CA GLY A 116 -3.19 -1.55 27.27
C GLY A 116 -4.49 -1.17 26.56
N GLU A 117 -4.56 0.00 25.95
CA GLU A 117 -5.72 0.45 25.20
C GLU A 117 -5.53 0.20 23.71
N TRP A 118 -6.55 -0.38 23.07
CA TRP A 118 -6.49 -0.78 21.66
C TRP A 118 -7.42 0.06 20.82
N VAL A 119 -6.90 0.53 19.69
CA VAL A 119 -7.64 1.35 18.71
C VAL A 119 -7.84 0.52 17.46
N ILE A 120 -9.07 0.45 16.97
CA ILE A 120 -9.43 -0.22 15.71
C ILE A 120 -9.58 0.87 14.65
N TYR A 121 -8.94 0.66 13.48
CA TYR A 121 -8.97 1.65 12.41
C TYR A 121 -8.78 0.97 11.05
N PRO A 122 -9.20 1.59 9.94
CA PRO A 122 -8.91 1.03 8.61
C PRO A 122 -7.40 1.08 8.34
N GLU A 123 -6.86 0.04 7.72
CA GLU A 123 -5.44 0.01 7.35
C GLU A 123 -5.08 1.15 6.42
N ILE A 124 -6.00 1.50 5.51
CA ILE A 124 -5.89 2.64 4.62
C ILE A 124 -7.04 3.59 4.94
N ASP A 125 -6.72 4.82 5.30
CA ASP A 125 -7.76 5.80 5.64
C ASP A 125 -8.23 6.61 4.43
N ARG A 126 -7.39 6.76 3.42
CA ARG A 126 -7.75 7.41 2.16
C ARG A 126 -6.76 7.08 1.06
N CYS A 127 -7.22 7.25 -0.18
CA CYS A 127 -6.38 7.17 -1.36
C CYS A 127 -6.48 8.46 -2.14
N ALA A 128 -5.47 8.75 -2.95
CA ALA A 128 -5.49 9.92 -3.83
C ALA A 128 -4.62 9.68 -5.06
N TRP A 129 -4.98 10.37 -6.15
CA TRP A 129 -4.21 10.37 -7.37
C TRP A 129 -3.12 11.46 -7.30
N PHE A 130 -1.91 11.09 -7.68
CA PHE A 130 -0.79 12.02 -7.74
C PHE A 130 -0.08 11.88 -9.07
N ASP A 131 0.44 13.00 -9.61
CA ASP A 131 1.40 12.92 -10.70
C ASP A 131 2.72 12.33 -10.18
N ALA A 132 3.61 11.91 -11.10
CA ALA A 132 4.83 11.21 -10.71
C ALA A 132 5.73 12.07 -9.81
N ALA A 133 5.85 13.36 -10.08
CA ALA A 133 6.70 14.24 -9.28
C ALA A 133 6.16 14.39 -7.85
N THR A 134 4.86 14.61 -7.69
CA THR A 134 4.22 14.73 -6.39
C THR A 134 4.26 13.40 -5.64
N ALA A 135 4.04 12.29 -6.34
CA ALA A 135 4.09 10.96 -5.73
C ALA A 135 5.44 10.67 -5.08
N ARG A 136 6.54 11.11 -5.71
CA ARG A 136 7.89 10.95 -5.14
C ARG A 136 8.07 11.66 -3.81
N GLN A 137 7.39 12.79 -3.62
CA GLN A 137 7.42 13.54 -2.36
C GLN A 137 6.52 12.91 -1.29
N LYS A 138 5.45 12.26 -1.71
CA LYS A 138 4.45 11.69 -0.80
C LYS A 138 4.82 10.30 -0.30
N ILE A 139 5.51 9.51 -1.14
CA ILE A 139 5.77 8.10 -0.85
C ILE A 139 6.80 7.92 0.26
N ASN A 140 6.55 6.91 1.09
CA ASN A 140 7.47 6.50 2.14
C ASN A 140 8.70 5.85 1.50
N SER A 141 9.89 6.39 1.83
CA SER A 141 11.17 5.93 1.29
C SER A 141 11.87 4.89 2.18
N ALA A 142 11.31 4.59 3.33
CA ALA A 142 11.92 3.67 4.28
C ALA A 142 11.69 2.20 3.91
#